data_6d09b8f51deaba0406981e75f23fd860
#
_entry.id   6d09b8f51deaba0406981e75f23fd860
#
_cell.length_a   1.000
_cell.length_b   1.000
_cell.length_c   1.000
_cell.angle_alpha   90.00
_cell.angle_beta   90.00
_cell.angle_gamma   90.00
#
_symmetry.space_group_name_H-M   'P 1'
#
loop_
_entity.id
_entity.type
_entity.pdbx_description
1 polymer ?
#
loop_
_entity_poly.entity_id
_entity_poly.type
_entity_poly.pdbx_seq_one_letter_code
_entity_poly.pdbx_strand_id
1 'polypeptide(L)' 'SVRNTRPEPVTLTLYDQLPVSRNNNITVTAEEISGGTLDEAKGIITWQITLQPGEQRDLPLRYKVKYPKGRNLIIE' A
#
# COMPACT_ATOMS: atom_id res chain seq x y z
N SER A 1 -4.79 -4.78 -10.81
CA SER A 1 -3.83 -5.78 -11.28
C SER A 1 -2.88 -5.20 -12.32
N VAL A 2 -1.71 -5.80 -12.43
CA VAL A 2 -0.67 -5.40 -13.37
C VAL A 2 -0.42 -6.55 -14.33
N ARG A 3 -0.31 -6.23 -15.61
CA ARG A 3 -0.13 -7.25 -16.63
C ARG A 3 0.98 -6.85 -17.61
N ASN A 4 1.84 -7.80 -17.93
CA ASN A 4 2.85 -7.60 -18.95
C ASN A 4 2.31 -8.06 -20.31
N THR A 5 2.08 -7.10 -21.21
CA THR A 5 1.59 -7.38 -22.55
C THR A 5 2.71 -7.45 -23.58
N ARG A 6 3.97 -7.31 -23.15
CA ARG A 6 5.12 -7.39 -24.02
C ARG A 6 5.61 -8.82 -24.18
N PRO A 7 6.35 -9.13 -25.26
CA PRO A 7 6.89 -10.47 -25.48
C PRO A 7 8.12 -10.78 -24.63
N GLU A 8 8.57 -9.85 -23.81
CA GLU A 8 9.77 -10.01 -22.97
C GLU A 8 9.46 -9.68 -21.53
N PRO A 9 10.27 -10.16 -20.56
CA PRO A 9 10.08 -9.79 -19.14
C PRO A 9 10.26 -8.30 -18.95
N VAL A 10 9.43 -7.73 -18.05
CA VAL A 10 9.46 -6.31 -17.72
C VAL A 10 9.58 -6.14 -16.22
N THR A 11 10.53 -5.28 -15.80
CA THR A 11 10.67 -4.89 -14.40
C THR A 11 9.98 -3.56 -14.20
N LEU A 12 9.08 -3.51 -13.23
CA LEU A 12 8.28 -2.33 -12.92
C LEU A 12 8.51 -1.90 -11.49
N THR A 13 8.49 -0.59 -11.28
CA THR A 13 8.44 -0.01 -9.95
C THR A 13 7.08 0.64 -9.79
N LEU A 14 6.33 0.20 -8.78
CA LEU A 14 4.99 0.69 -8.51
C LEU A 14 4.95 1.35 -7.16
N TYR A 15 4.10 2.37 -7.03
CA TYR A 15 3.93 3.11 -5.79
C TYR A 15 2.48 3.18 -5.41
N ASP A 16 2.21 3.14 -4.11
CA ASP A 16 0.90 3.43 -3.56
C ASP A 16 1.10 4.21 -2.27
N GLN A 17 0.05 4.86 -1.80
CA GLN A 17 0.16 5.68 -0.61
C GLN A 17 -0.91 5.30 0.41
N LEU A 18 -0.46 5.09 1.64
CA LEU A 18 -1.36 4.92 2.78
C LEU A 18 -1.77 6.29 3.32
N PRO A 19 -2.95 6.38 3.94
CA PRO A 19 -3.30 7.59 4.67
C PRO A 19 -2.27 7.84 5.77
N VAL A 20 -1.79 9.08 5.85
CA VAL A 20 -0.86 9.46 6.89
C VAL A 20 -1.61 10.32 7.89
N SER A 21 -1.63 9.86 9.15
CA SER A 21 -2.29 10.61 10.20
C SER A 21 -1.36 11.68 10.76
N ARG A 22 -1.85 12.90 10.84
CA ARG A 22 -1.17 13.99 11.53
C ARG A 22 -1.58 14.10 12.98
N ASN A 23 -2.55 13.29 13.38
CA ASN A 23 -3.04 13.24 14.75
C ASN A 23 -2.39 12.06 15.46
N ASN A 24 -1.66 12.32 16.55
CA ASN A 24 -0.98 11.28 17.31
C ASN A 24 -1.93 10.25 17.91
N ASN A 25 -3.21 10.56 17.99
CA ASN A 25 -4.21 9.66 18.53
C ASN A 25 -4.77 8.69 17.49
N ILE A 26 -4.44 8.89 16.23
CA ILE A 26 -4.90 8.01 15.16
C ILE A 26 -3.69 7.28 14.59
N THR A 27 -3.76 5.96 14.59
CA THR A 27 -2.67 5.12 14.11
C THR A 27 -3.11 4.41 12.83
N VAL A 28 -2.27 4.49 11.79
CA VAL A 28 -2.47 3.75 10.56
C VAL A 28 -1.42 2.66 10.51
N THR A 29 -1.86 1.41 10.39
CA THR A 29 -0.97 0.26 10.36
C THR A 29 -1.18 -0.53 9.08
N ALA A 30 -0.11 -0.76 8.35
CA ALA A 30 -0.15 -1.61 7.17
C ALA A 30 -0.24 -3.07 7.61
N GLU A 31 -1.25 -3.79 7.12
CA GLU A 31 -1.44 -5.20 7.43
C GLU A 31 -0.97 -6.10 6.30
N GLU A 32 -1.23 -5.70 5.06
CA GLU A 32 -0.80 -6.46 3.89
C GLU A 32 -0.28 -5.50 2.84
N ILE A 33 0.97 -5.64 2.47
CA ILE A 33 1.60 -4.78 1.46
C ILE A 33 2.22 -5.57 0.31
N SER A 34 1.88 -6.86 0.19
CA SER A 34 2.29 -7.71 -0.95
C SER A 34 3.80 -7.71 -1.20
N GLY A 35 4.59 -7.70 -0.13
CA GLY A 35 6.05 -7.71 -0.25
C GLY A 35 6.66 -6.36 -0.61
N GLY A 36 5.87 -5.30 -0.60
CA GLY A 36 6.38 -3.96 -0.86
C GLY A 36 7.23 -3.42 0.29
N THR A 37 7.88 -2.31 0.03
CA THR A 37 8.66 -1.58 1.04
C THR A 37 7.88 -0.35 1.48
N LEU A 38 7.67 -0.23 2.78
CA LEU A 38 6.93 0.89 3.35
C LEU A 38 7.86 1.96 3.87
N ASP A 39 7.69 3.19 3.40
CA ASP A 39 8.28 4.37 4.01
C ASP A 39 7.25 4.93 4.99
N GLU A 40 7.45 4.67 6.28
CA GLU A 40 6.48 5.04 7.31
C GLU A 40 6.33 6.55 7.46
N ALA A 41 7.39 7.30 7.22
CA ALA A 41 7.34 8.75 7.36
C ALA A 41 6.44 9.39 6.30
N LYS A 42 6.43 8.84 5.10
CA LYS A 42 5.64 9.38 3.99
C LYS A 42 4.39 8.56 3.69
N GLY A 43 4.29 7.35 4.26
CA GLY A 43 3.19 6.44 3.98
C GLY A 43 3.23 5.88 2.57
N ILE A 44 4.39 5.85 1.94
CA ILE A 44 4.52 5.38 0.56
C ILE A 44 5.00 3.94 0.55
N ILE A 45 4.29 3.11 -0.21
CA ILE A 45 4.66 1.72 -0.44
C ILE A 45 5.24 1.61 -1.84
N THR A 46 6.39 0.97 -1.95
CA THR A 46 7.07 0.76 -3.22
C THR A 46 7.17 -0.73 -3.50
N TRP A 47 6.74 -1.14 -4.69
CA TRP A 47 6.94 -2.51 -5.18
C TRP A 47 7.87 -2.48 -6.37
N GLN A 48 8.83 -3.41 -6.36
CA GLN A 48 9.69 -3.64 -7.50
C GLN A 48 9.46 -5.07 -7.95
N ILE A 49 8.82 -5.24 -9.09
CA ILE A 49 8.39 -6.55 -9.56
C ILE A 49 8.86 -6.79 -10.99
N THR A 50 9.11 -8.06 -11.31
CA THR A 50 9.41 -8.50 -12.66
C THR A 50 8.28 -9.38 -13.13
N LEU A 51 7.68 -9.02 -14.26
CA LEU A 51 6.59 -9.77 -14.88
C LEU A 51 7.10 -10.47 -16.12
N GLN A 52 6.82 -11.76 -16.21
CA GLN A 52 7.09 -12.53 -17.42
C GLN A 52 6.08 -12.18 -18.52
N PRO A 53 6.37 -12.50 -19.78
CA PRO A 53 5.41 -12.22 -20.85
C PRO A 53 4.06 -12.84 -20.56
N GLY A 54 3.00 -12.03 -20.64
CA GLY A 54 1.64 -12.47 -20.38
C GLY A 54 1.29 -12.65 -18.92
N GLU A 55 2.24 -12.43 -18.01
CA GLU A 55 1.97 -12.57 -16.57
C GLU A 55 1.09 -11.43 -16.06
N GLN A 56 0.14 -11.80 -15.21
CA GLN A 56 -0.70 -10.85 -14.51
C GLN A 56 -0.50 -11.04 -13.00
N ARG A 57 -0.38 -9.94 -12.28
CA ARG A 57 -0.17 -10.00 -10.84
C ARG A 57 -1.07 -9.00 -10.13
N ASP A 58 -1.68 -9.46 -9.05
CA ASP A 58 -2.45 -8.61 -8.16
C ASP A 58 -1.60 -8.27 -6.93
N LEU A 59 -1.68 -7.01 -6.50
CA LEU A 59 -0.93 -6.52 -5.36
C LEU A 59 -1.94 -6.02 -4.31
N PRO A 60 -2.57 -6.94 -3.56
CA PRO A 60 -3.52 -6.52 -2.55
C PRO A 60 -2.86 -5.65 -1.49
N LEU A 61 -3.56 -4.60 -1.10
CA LEU A 61 -3.11 -3.67 -0.08
C LEU A 61 -4.19 -3.57 0.98
N ARG A 62 -3.81 -3.82 2.23
CA ARG A 62 -4.72 -3.65 3.36
C ARG A 62 -4.04 -2.88 4.46
N TYR A 63 -4.78 -2.00 5.08
CA TYR A 63 -4.31 -1.25 6.23
C TYR A 63 -5.43 -1.10 7.25
N LYS A 64 -5.03 -0.80 8.46
CA LYS A 64 -5.94 -0.64 9.57
C LYS A 64 -5.76 0.75 10.16
N VAL A 65 -6.88 1.43 10.43
CA VAL A 65 -6.88 2.72 11.08
C VAL A 65 -7.44 2.52 12.49
N LYS A 66 -6.66 2.93 13.48
CA LYS A 66 -7.04 2.78 14.88
C LYS A 66 -7.28 4.16 15.49
N TYR A 67 -8.43 4.31 16.09
CA TYR A 67 -8.82 5.54 16.79
C TYR A 67 -8.65 5.39 18.29
N PRO A 68 -8.44 6.50 19.03
CA PRO A 68 -8.29 6.41 20.47
C PRO A 68 -9.58 5.94 21.12
N LYS A 69 -9.42 5.10 22.16
CA LYS A 69 -10.55 4.63 22.95
C LYS A 69 -11.16 5.76 23.73
N GLY A 70 -12.48 5.69 23.90
CA GLY A 70 -13.20 6.62 24.77
C GLY A 70 -13.44 7.97 24.16
N ARG A 71 -13.03 8.21 22.94
CA ARG A 71 -13.34 9.43 22.24
C ARG A 71 -14.58 9.28 21.41
N ASN A 72 -15.49 10.19 21.61
CA ASN A 72 -16.62 10.30 20.71
C ASN A 72 -16.15 10.97 19.44
N LEU A 73 -16.08 10.19 18.41
CA LEU A 73 -15.84 10.76 17.09
C LEU A 73 -17.17 11.30 16.61
N ILE A 74 -17.44 12.49 17.02
CA ILE A 74 -18.61 13.17 16.51
C ILE A 74 -18.22 13.71 15.16
N ILE A 75 -18.73 13.07 14.15
CA ILE A 75 -18.56 13.54 12.81
C ILE A 75 -19.76 14.43 12.52
N GLU A 76 -19.49 15.67 12.52
CA GLU A 76 -20.53 16.65 12.19
C GLU A 76 -20.31 17.22 10.82
#